data_d00aacc15a8b86cf19683c48a9a397d3
#
_entry.id   d00aacc15a8b86cf19683c48a9a397d3
#
_cell.length_a   1.000
_cell.length_b   1.000
_cell.length_c   1.000
_cell.angle_alpha   90.00
_cell.angle_beta   90.00
_cell.angle_gamma   90.00
#
_symmetry.space_group_name_H-M   'P 1'
#
loop_
_entity.id
_entity.type
_entity.pdbx_description
1 polymer ?
#
loop_
_entity_poly.entity_id
_entity_poly.type
_entity_poly.pdbx_seq_one_letter_code
_entity_poly.pdbx_strand_id
1 'polypeptide(L)'
;MKKIILIAGPSGAGKTTVSEYLTEKYGIPRVLTHTTRPMRSGEKQDVSYHFETDETFAQLHFFEHIKYGSYQYGSSREALNLAWQKSDLVSLIVDIKGIYSYIKQLGDKAYFLYVTTSTKEELKQRLLKRGDDPAKIKERL
;
A
#
# COMPACT_ATOMS: atom_id res chain seq x y z
N MET A 1 0.96 -20.30 3.58
CA MET A 1 1.41 -19.36 4.63
C MET A 1 1.11 -17.93 4.22
N LYS A 2 0.47 -17.20 5.10
CA LYS A 2 0.02 -15.84 4.78
C LYS A 2 1.17 -14.83 4.91
N LYS A 3 1.36 -14.04 3.85
CA LYS A 3 2.42 -13.03 3.77
C LYS A 3 1.86 -11.73 3.22
N ILE A 4 2.57 -10.63 3.48
CA ILE A 4 2.22 -9.32 2.98
C ILE A 4 3.46 -8.59 2.47
N ILE A 5 3.31 -7.91 1.33
CA ILE A 5 4.34 -7.04 0.79
C ILE A 5 3.97 -5.60 1.15
N LEU A 6 4.78 -5.00 2.02
CA LEU A 6 4.61 -3.60 2.41
C LEU A 6 5.39 -2.72 1.43
N ILE A 7 4.68 -1.89 0.68
CA ILE A 7 5.27 -1.04 -0.34
C ILE A 7 5.34 0.38 0.19
N ALA A 8 6.54 0.88 0.38
CA ALA A 8 6.77 2.23 0.90
C ALA A 8 7.69 3.01 -0.02
N GLY A 9 7.73 4.32 0.17
CA GLY A 9 8.58 5.21 -0.60
C GLY A 9 7.97 6.60 -0.67
N PRO A 10 8.72 7.57 -1.19
CA PRO A 10 8.23 8.94 -1.29
C PRO A 10 7.09 9.06 -2.29
N SER A 11 6.30 10.10 -2.14
CA SER A 11 5.24 10.44 -3.07
C SER A 11 5.81 10.59 -4.49
N GLY A 12 5.13 10.01 -5.47
CA GLY A 12 5.58 10.08 -6.86
C GLY A 12 6.66 9.08 -7.24
N ALA A 13 7.05 8.18 -6.34
CA ALA A 13 8.07 7.17 -6.63
C ALA A 13 7.54 5.99 -7.45
N GLY A 14 6.22 5.84 -7.58
CA GLY A 14 5.62 4.77 -8.38
C GLY A 14 5.06 3.62 -7.56
N LYS A 15 4.73 3.84 -6.30
CA LYS A 15 4.17 2.80 -5.43
C LYS A 15 2.89 2.19 -5.99
N THR A 16 2.00 3.04 -6.50
CA THR A 16 0.73 2.60 -7.08
C THR A 16 0.99 1.75 -8.32
N THR A 17 1.91 2.15 -9.17
CA THR A 17 2.30 1.41 -10.36
C THR A 17 2.80 0.01 -10.01
N VAL A 18 3.62 -0.08 -8.97
CA VAL A 18 4.14 -1.36 -8.48
C VAL A 18 3.01 -2.24 -7.96
N SER A 19 2.13 -1.68 -7.16
CA SER A 19 0.98 -2.41 -6.63
C SER A 19 0.09 -2.95 -7.75
N GLU A 20 -0.20 -2.13 -8.75
CA GLU A 20 -1.00 -2.53 -9.90
C GLU A 20 -0.32 -3.63 -10.71
N TYR A 21 0.98 -3.51 -10.91
CA TYR A 21 1.76 -4.53 -11.60
C TYR A 21 1.70 -5.88 -10.88
N LEU A 22 1.83 -5.88 -9.57
CA LEU A 22 1.74 -7.10 -8.78
C LEU A 22 0.37 -7.76 -8.91
N THR A 23 -0.67 -6.95 -8.94
CA THR A 23 -2.03 -7.47 -9.10
C THR A 23 -2.25 -8.02 -10.50
N GLU A 24 -1.87 -7.28 -11.54
CA GLU A 24 -2.09 -7.68 -12.92
C GLU A 24 -1.25 -8.89 -13.34
N LYS A 25 0.02 -8.90 -12.94
CA LYS A 25 0.96 -9.94 -13.36
C LYS A 25 0.86 -11.21 -12.53
N TYR A 26 0.69 -11.07 -11.23
CA TYR A 26 0.77 -12.18 -10.29
C TYR A 26 -0.51 -12.46 -9.52
N GLY A 27 -1.55 -11.67 -9.74
CA GLY A 27 -2.80 -11.85 -9.02
C GLY A 27 -2.71 -11.54 -7.53
N ILE A 28 -1.77 -10.68 -7.12
CA ILE A 28 -1.59 -10.31 -5.72
C ILE A 28 -2.57 -9.19 -5.37
N PRO A 29 -3.60 -9.44 -4.55
CA PRO A 29 -4.57 -8.41 -4.20
C PRO A 29 -3.95 -7.33 -3.33
N ARG A 30 -4.44 -6.11 -3.50
CA ARG A 30 -4.05 -4.99 -2.65
C ARG A 30 -4.98 -4.89 -1.46
N VAL A 31 -4.42 -4.72 -0.27
CA VAL A 31 -5.20 -4.39 0.92
C VAL A 31 -5.68 -2.94 0.78
N LEU A 32 -6.99 -2.72 0.92
CA LEU A 32 -7.56 -1.39 0.78
C LEU A 32 -7.44 -0.58 2.06
N THR A 33 -7.29 0.72 1.90
CA THR A 33 -7.28 1.68 3.00
C THR A 33 -8.72 2.08 3.35
N HIS A 34 -9.00 2.28 4.62
CA HIS A 34 -10.25 2.88 5.08
C HIS A 34 -10.15 4.40 5.06
N THR A 35 -11.25 5.07 4.79
CA THR A 35 -11.32 6.53 4.90
C THR A 35 -12.70 7.00 5.31
N THR A 36 -12.73 8.09 6.08
CA THR A 36 -13.97 8.79 6.40
C THR A 36 -14.31 9.86 5.36
N ARG A 37 -13.44 10.07 4.38
CA ARG A 37 -13.70 11.00 3.28
C ARG A 37 -14.86 10.49 2.44
N PRO A 38 -15.81 11.36 2.06
CA PRO A 38 -16.89 10.94 1.18
C PRO A 38 -16.39 10.43 -0.16
N MET A 39 -17.12 9.47 -0.71
CA MET A 39 -16.83 8.91 -2.02
C MET A 39 -16.88 9.99 -3.10
N ARG A 40 -15.90 9.98 -3.99
CA ARG A 40 -15.87 10.89 -5.14
C ARG A 40 -16.42 10.21 -6.37
N SER A 41 -16.74 11.03 -7.38
CA SER A 41 -17.17 10.51 -8.68
C SER A 41 -16.13 9.54 -9.24
N GLY A 42 -16.59 8.39 -9.69
CA GLY A 42 -15.71 7.34 -10.22
C GLY A 42 -15.15 6.38 -9.19
N GLU A 43 -15.29 6.68 -7.91
CA GLU A 43 -14.88 5.77 -6.84
C GLU A 43 -15.99 4.79 -6.50
N LYS A 44 -15.60 3.64 -5.93
CA LYS A 44 -16.56 2.62 -5.52
C LYS A 44 -16.19 2.07 -4.15
N GLN A 45 -17.23 1.79 -3.36
CA GLN A 45 -17.09 1.16 -2.05
C GLN A 45 -16.41 -0.20 -2.21
N ASP A 46 -15.43 -0.47 -1.35
CA ASP A 46 -14.70 -1.74 -1.29
C ASP A 46 -13.92 -2.06 -2.57
N VAL A 47 -13.67 -1.06 -3.39
CA VAL A 47 -12.82 -1.15 -4.60
C VAL A 47 -11.74 -0.09 -4.54
N SER A 48 -12.13 1.19 -4.39
CA SER A 48 -11.18 2.30 -4.27
C SER A 48 -10.67 2.42 -2.84
N TYR A 49 -11.59 2.37 -1.89
CA TYR A 49 -11.36 2.42 -0.45
C TYR A 49 -12.46 1.64 0.23
N HIS A 50 -12.24 1.32 1.52
CA HIS A 50 -13.33 1.00 2.43
C HIS A 50 -13.83 2.33 3.01
N PHE A 51 -14.92 2.87 2.46
CA PHE A 51 -15.47 4.14 2.93
C PHE A 51 -16.23 3.92 4.24
N GLU A 52 -15.91 4.73 5.23
CA GLU A 52 -16.43 4.57 6.59
C GLU A 52 -17.10 5.84 7.07
N THR A 53 -17.97 5.71 8.07
CA THR A 53 -18.37 6.84 8.89
C THR A 53 -17.34 7.01 10.01
N ASP A 54 -17.39 8.12 10.76
CA ASP A 54 -16.51 8.28 11.91
C ASP A 54 -16.74 7.16 12.94
N GLU A 55 -18.00 6.74 13.11
CA GLU A 55 -18.37 5.67 14.04
C GLU A 55 -17.80 4.31 13.62
N THR A 56 -17.97 3.93 12.37
CA THR A 56 -17.45 2.65 11.88
C THR A 56 -15.93 2.63 11.85
N PHE A 57 -15.32 3.77 11.50
CA PHE A 57 -13.87 3.89 11.50
C PHE A 57 -13.29 3.66 12.90
N ALA A 58 -13.93 4.21 13.91
CA ALA A 58 -13.47 4.10 15.28
C ALA A 58 -13.49 2.67 15.83
N GLN A 59 -14.25 1.76 15.22
CA GLN A 59 -14.36 0.37 15.65
C GLN A 59 -13.29 -0.54 15.05
N LEU A 60 -12.50 -0.06 14.12
CA LEU A 60 -11.50 -0.86 13.43
C LEU A 60 -10.20 -0.96 14.23
N HIS A 61 -9.44 -2.02 13.97
CA HIS A 61 -8.14 -2.27 14.62
C HIS A 61 -7.03 -1.91 13.64
N PHE A 62 -6.45 -0.74 13.82
CA PHE A 62 -5.50 -0.19 12.88
C PHE A 62 -4.06 -0.59 13.17
N PHE A 63 -3.30 -0.87 12.11
CA PHE A 63 -1.84 -0.84 12.17
C PHE A 63 -1.37 0.60 12.23
N GLU A 64 -2.01 1.45 11.46
CA GLU A 64 -1.70 2.87 11.38
C GLU A 64 -2.94 3.62 10.93
N HIS A 65 -3.16 4.79 11.51
CA HIS A 65 -4.16 5.72 10.99
C HIS A 65 -3.66 7.15 11.13
N ILE A 66 -4.07 8.00 10.21
CA ILE A 66 -3.70 9.40 10.20
C ILE A 66 -4.93 10.25 9.94
N LYS A 67 -4.87 11.49 10.38
CA LYS A 67 -5.87 12.50 10.07
C LYS A 67 -5.28 13.44 9.04
N TYR A 68 -5.98 13.60 7.92
CA TYR A 68 -5.57 14.49 6.85
C TYR A 68 -6.70 15.47 6.58
N GLY A 69 -6.51 16.74 6.98
CA GLY A 69 -7.59 17.71 6.98
C GLY A 69 -8.67 17.30 7.96
N SER A 70 -9.92 17.23 7.49
CA SER A 70 -11.06 16.82 8.30
C SER A 70 -11.32 15.30 8.24
N TYR A 71 -10.56 14.58 7.46
CA TYR A 71 -10.82 13.16 7.19
C TYR A 71 -9.75 12.27 7.76
N GLN A 72 -10.13 11.03 8.06
CA GLN A 72 -9.24 10.02 8.60
C GLN A 72 -8.95 8.96 7.53
N TYR A 73 -7.76 8.40 7.59
CA TYR A 73 -7.30 7.31 6.72
C TYR A 73 -6.57 6.29 7.56
N GLY A 74 -6.73 5.01 7.26
CA GLY A 74 -6.03 4.00 8.03
C GLY A 74 -6.04 2.63 7.39
N SER A 75 -5.09 1.81 7.80
CA SER A 75 -4.98 0.41 7.40
C SER A 75 -5.25 -0.48 8.59
N SER A 76 -6.16 -1.44 8.43
CA SER A 76 -6.66 -2.23 9.54
C SER A 76 -6.37 -3.71 9.39
N ARG A 77 -6.41 -4.44 10.52
CA ARG A 77 -6.36 -5.89 10.52
C ARG A 77 -7.54 -6.49 9.79
N GLU A 78 -8.69 -5.85 9.90
CA GLU A 78 -9.91 -6.30 9.22
C GLU A 78 -9.73 -6.33 7.71
N ALA A 79 -9.18 -5.25 7.14
CA ALA A 79 -8.92 -5.19 5.71
C ALA A 79 -7.85 -6.19 5.28
N LEU A 80 -6.81 -6.37 6.08
CA LEU A 80 -5.77 -7.35 5.80
C LEU A 80 -6.35 -8.76 5.77
N ASN A 81 -7.17 -9.12 6.75
CA ASN A 81 -7.79 -10.43 6.80
C ASN A 81 -8.72 -10.68 5.62
N LEU A 82 -9.45 -9.66 5.17
CA LEU A 82 -10.28 -9.78 3.97
C LEU A 82 -9.44 -10.08 2.73
N ALA A 83 -8.32 -9.41 2.58
CA ALA A 83 -7.42 -9.64 1.45
C ALA A 83 -6.82 -11.05 1.50
N TRP A 84 -6.41 -11.49 2.69
CA TRP A 84 -5.86 -12.83 2.89
C TRP A 84 -6.87 -13.95 2.63
N GLN A 85 -8.15 -13.68 2.70
CA GLN A 85 -9.17 -14.65 2.30
C GLN A 85 -9.13 -14.92 0.81
N LYS A 86 -8.63 -13.97 0.02
CA LYS A 86 -8.54 -14.10 -1.44
C LYS A 86 -7.21 -14.70 -1.89
N SER A 87 -6.15 -14.46 -1.13
CA SER A 87 -4.81 -14.93 -1.50
C SER A 87 -3.91 -14.95 -0.27
N ASP A 88 -2.97 -15.89 -0.25
CA ASP A 88 -1.99 -15.96 0.84
C ASP A 88 -0.94 -14.86 0.77
N LEU A 89 -0.76 -14.26 -0.40
CA LEU A 89 0.16 -13.14 -0.59
C LEU A 89 -0.63 -11.92 -1.03
N VAL A 90 -0.51 -10.84 -0.27
CA VAL A 90 -1.21 -9.58 -0.54
C VAL A 90 -0.23 -8.41 -0.47
N SER A 91 -0.62 -7.25 -0.95
CA SER A 91 0.21 -6.05 -0.90
C SER A 91 -0.51 -4.90 -0.21
N LEU A 92 0.27 -3.99 0.35
CA LEU A 92 -0.26 -2.79 1.00
C LEU A 92 0.72 -1.64 0.81
N ILE A 93 0.22 -0.51 0.32
CA ILE A 93 1.01 0.70 0.22
C ILE A 93 0.97 1.40 1.59
N VAL A 94 2.13 1.67 2.16
CA VAL A 94 2.25 2.26 3.49
C VAL A 94 3.13 3.50 3.45
N ASP A 95 2.94 4.38 4.43
CA ASP A 95 3.85 5.49 4.66
C ASP A 95 5.07 4.96 5.42
N ILE A 96 6.25 5.41 5.04
CA ILE A 96 7.49 4.96 5.69
C ILE A 96 7.49 5.27 7.19
N LYS A 97 6.81 6.33 7.59
CA LYS A 97 6.70 6.70 8.99
C LYS A 97 5.97 5.66 9.83
N GLY A 98 5.04 4.93 9.21
CA GLY A 98 4.26 3.90 9.90
C GLY A 98 4.80 2.51 9.78
N ILE A 99 5.91 2.33 9.06
CA ILE A 99 6.43 1.00 8.72
C ILE A 99 6.73 0.15 9.94
N TYR A 100 7.24 0.77 11.00
CA TYR A 100 7.60 0.03 12.21
C TYR A 100 6.39 -0.59 12.90
N SER A 101 5.24 0.07 12.83
CA SER A 101 4.01 -0.47 13.39
C SER A 101 3.62 -1.78 12.70
N TYR A 102 3.77 -1.84 11.39
CA TYR A 102 3.47 -3.04 10.61
C TYR A 102 4.47 -4.14 10.91
N ILE A 103 5.76 -3.82 10.90
CA ILE A 103 6.83 -4.78 11.15
C ILE A 103 6.68 -5.38 12.54
N LYS A 104 6.40 -4.55 13.53
CA LYS A 104 6.24 -4.99 14.92
C LYS A 104 5.09 -5.98 15.08
N GLN A 105 3.98 -5.73 14.39
CA GLN A 105 2.78 -6.55 14.51
C GLN A 105 2.79 -7.79 13.62
N LEU A 106 3.43 -7.70 12.46
CA LEU A 106 3.39 -8.77 11.46
C LEU A 106 4.63 -9.66 11.45
N GLY A 107 5.74 -9.15 11.95
CA GLY A 107 6.97 -9.92 12.09
C GLY A 107 7.45 -10.48 10.75
N ASP A 108 7.75 -11.77 10.72
CA ASP A 108 8.27 -12.44 9.54
C ASP A 108 7.23 -12.69 8.44
N LYS A 109 5.98 -12.32 8.68
CA LYS A 109 4.95 -12.37 7.63
C LYS A 109 5.08 -11.23 6.63
N ALA A 110 5.84 -10.19 6.97
CA ALA A 110 5.97 -9.00 6.15
C ALA A 110 7.26 -9.00 5.33
N TYR A 111 7.12 -8.76 4.04
CA TYR A 111 8.23 -8.39 3.16
C TYR A 111 8.18 -6.89 2.95
N PHE A 112 9.33 -6.26 2.99
CA PHE A 112 9.43 -4.82 2.85
C PHE A 112 10.00 -4.46 1.47
N LEU A 113 9.26 -3.67 0.71
CA LEU A 113 9.69 -3.21 -0.62
C LEU A 113 9.70 -1.69 -0.62
N TYR A 114 10.90 -1.13 -0.73
CA TYR A 114 11.08 0.32 -0.74
C TYR A 114 11.24 0.81 -2.17
N VAL A 115 10.33 1.70 -2.60
CA VAL A 115 10.32 2.28 -3.94
C VAL A 115 10.80 3.71 -3.84
N THR A 116 11.91 4.03 -4.45
CA THR A 116 12.42 5.39 -4.42
C THR A 116 13.17 5.74 -5.70
N THR A 117 13.48 7.00 -5.81
CA THR A 117 14.31 7.57 -6.85
C THR A 117 15.08 8.74 -6.25
N SER A 118 16.33 8.89 -6.62
CA SER A 118 17.11 10.06 -6.20
C SER A 118 16.55 11.33 -6.84
N THR A 119 16.20 11.24 -8.11
CA THR A 119 15.36 12.22 -8.79
C THR A 119 14.42 11.48 -9.71
N LYS A 120 13.27 12.08 -9.93
CA LYS A 120 12.26 11.52 -10.82
C LYS A 120 12.81 11.36 -12.24
N GLU A 121 13.55 12.35 -12.68
CA GLU A 121 14.17 12.37 -14.00
C GLU A 121 15.24 11.29 -14.15
N GLU A 122 16.05 11.12 -13.13
CA GLU A 122 17.09 10.10 -13.12
C GLU A 122 16.51 8.69 -13.21
N LEU A 123 15.47 8.41 -12.45
CA LEU A 123 14.80 7.12 -12.51
C LEU A 123 14.24 6.86 -13.90
N LYS A 124 13.58 7.85 -14.46
CA LYS A 124 12.99 7.75 -15.79
C LYS A 124 14.05 7.46 -16.84
N GLN A 125 15.17 8.15 -16.77
CA GLN A 125 16.28 7.93 -17.71
C GLN A 125 16.87 6.53 -17.58
N ARG A 126 17.03 6.05 -16.37
CA ARG A 126 17.53 4.70 -16.14
C ARG A 126 16.61 3.63 -16.70
N LEU A 127 15.32 3.78 -16.49
CA LEU A 127 14.33 2.84 -17.01
C LEU A 127 14.33 2.83 -18.54
N LEU A 128 14.36 4.00 -19.14
CA LEU A 128 14.35 4.13 -20.60
C LEU A 128 15.65 3.64 -21.23
N LYS A 129 16.78 3.96 -20.61
CA LYS A 129 18.10 3.67 -21.16
C LYS A 129 18.46 2.19 -21.10
N ARG A 130 18.10 1.51 -20.02
CA ARG A 130 18.50 0.12 -19.79
C ARG A 130 17.39 -0.88 -19.91
N GLY A 131 16.13 -0.43 -19.94
CA GLY A 131 15.00 -1.33 -19.87
C GLY A 131 14.96 -2.12 -18.56
N ASP A 132 15.54 -1.56 -17.51
CA ASP A 132 15.64 -2.22 -16.21
C ASP A 132 14.30 -2.50 -15.59
N ASP A 133 14.25 -3.63 -14.92
CA ASP A 133 13.12 -3.95 -14.05
C ASP A 133 13.08 -2.92 -12.92
N PRO A 134 11.95 -2.26 -12.70
CA PRO A 134 11.79 -1.34 -11.58
C PRO A 134 12.20 -1.94 -10.24
N ALA A 135 12.05 -3.25 -10.06
CA ALA A 135 12.46 -3.93 -8.84
C ALA A 135 13.95 -3.81 -8.56
N LYS A 136 14.77 -3.89 -9.60
CA LYS A 136 16.23 -3.75 -9.43
C LYS A 136 16.62 -2.36 -8.97
N ILE A 137 15.94 -1.35 -9.46
CA ILE A 137 16.20 0.02 -9.06
C ILE A 137 15.82 0.22 -7.58
N LYS A 138 14.78 -0.42 -7.16
CA LYS A 138 14.31 -0.35 -5.77
C LYS A 138 15.27 -0.97 -4.79
N GLU A 139 15.88 -2.08 -5.15
CA GLU A 139 16.82 -2.78 -4.28
C GLU A 139 18.07 -1.99 -3.94
N ARG A 140 18.34 -0.94 -4.68
CA ARG A 140 19.51 -0.07 -4.43
C ARG A 140 19.32 0.89 -3.28
N LEU A 141 18.20 0.82 -2.66
CA LEU A 141 17.84 1.76 -1.62
C LEU A 141 17.83 1.08 -0.28
#